data_f302282646ae8e7c029b6ccfe885637f
#
_entry.id   f302282646ae8e7c029b6ccfe885637f
#
_cell.length_a   1.000
_cell.length_b   1.000
_cell.length_c   1.000
_cell.angle_alpha   90.00
_cell.angle_beta   90.00
_cell.angle_gamma   90.00
#
_symmetry.space_group_name_H-M   'P 1'
#
loop_
_entity.id
_entity.type
_entity.pdbx_description
1 polymer ?
#
loop_
_entity_poly.entity_id
_entity_poly.type
_entity_poly.pdbx_seq_one_letter_code
_entity_poly.pdbx_strand_id
1 'polypeptide(L)'
;MASNIDGKFQYLMETKSLIKSALNEKGLTITDADTFRSYADSIRNADFKSDDVRYVTFRNGTRQLYVKPVATGDDCVDVKAKGFITTPTKASTVDKVFTYSGWAATDGGVADEGVLKSITEDKTVYAAYTDSPRYYTITYYDSDGTTVLKTESVAYGSTPNYTPKKDGHDFGGWSPSVSPVTGNASYTATWIKMAAFGTASWSDIKAVVDSGEAATTFNIGDRRTETLTYQDGTSEEVTFEIVDLALNVNAGTTPVTRLIILATHVLSKPYKFANNKTDNNSQIFMYSPIETYLNDTVYNALSEDLRGALVKLPYLASNVTYGKGNIYVTLPSGYNLFGTNNPNALKSEISDSAPRLTKFKGVQSHVCKDVNGTAREYWLSSTYYYSGSSGAEYPNYVDTNGKLKTAHKSYLATERYIRPLLVI
;
A
#
# COMPACT_ATOMS: atom_id res chain seq x y z
N MET A 1 61.76 53.50 -23.97
CA MET A 1 61.83 53.77 -22.52
C MET A 1 60.88 54.87 -22.05
N ALA A 2 60.55 55.86 -22.86
CA ALA A 2 59.68 56.98 -22.47
C ALA A 2 58.21 56.53 -22.13
N SER A 3 57.60 55.66 -22.93
CA SER A 3 56.19 55.23 -22.76
C SER A 3 55.89 54.54 -21.43
N ASN A 4 56.89 53.99 -20.77
CA ASN A 4 56.73 53.29 -19.46
C ASN A 4 56.80 54.31 -18.28
N ILE A 5 57.38 55.46 -18.46
CA ILE A 5 57.46 56.49 -17.42
C ILE A 5 56.14 57.25 -17.38
N ASP A 6 55.58 57.65 -18.54
CA ASP A 6 54.32 58.34 -18.61
C ASP A 6 53.15 57.54 -18.05
N GLY A 7 53.07 56.23 -18.34
CA GLY A 7 52.04 55.37 -17.77
C GLY A 7 52.14 55.21 -16.23
N LYS A 8 53.37 55.14 -15.71
CA LYS A 8 53.59 55.10 -14.25
C LYS A 8 53.27 56.42 -13.57
N PHE A 9 53.56 57.56 -14.26
CA PHE A 9 53.22 58.87 -13.75
C PHE A 9 51.69 59.11 -13.75
N GLN A 10 51.03 58.67 -14.78
CA GLN A 10 49.56 58.74 -14.89
C GLN A 10 48.93 57.92 -13.74
N TYR A 11 49.36 56.68 -13.54
CA TYR A 11 48.90 55.82 -12.45
C TYR A 11 49.13 56.44 -11.07
N LEU A 12 50.30 57.09 -10.87
CA LEU A 12 50.63 57.78 -9.63
C LEU A 12 49.68 58.98 -9.37
N MET A 13 49.32 59.74 -10.40
CA MET A 13 48.40 60.89 -10.31
C MET A 13 46.98 60.42 -10.03
N GLU A 14 46.54 59.35 -10.68
CA GLU A 14 45.24 58.74 -10.41
C GLU A 14 45.15 58.22 -8.97
N THR A 15 46.21 57.54 -8.50
CA THR A 15 46.31 57.06 -7.10
C THR A 15 46.26 58.22 -6.12
N LYS A 16 47.01 59.33 -6.42
CA LYS A 16 46.97 60.56 -5.62
C LYS A 16 45.54 61.13 -5.52
N SER A 17 44.83 61.20 -6.64
CA SER A 17 43.44 61.68 -6.70
C SER A 17 42.50 60.82 -5.88
N LEU A 18 42.61 59.46 -5.95
CA LEU A 18 41.81 58.54 -5.17
C LEU A 18 42.08 58.68 -3.66
N ILE A 19 43.35 58.80 -3.27
CA ILE A 19 43.69 59.02 -1.87
C ILE A 19 43.14 60.37 -1.37
N LYS A 20 43.28 61.42 -2.17
CA LYS A 20 42.72 62.74 -1.86
C LYS A 20 41.20 62.65 -1.62
N SER A 21 40.47 62.05 -2.54
CA SER A 21 39.02 61.88 -2.40
C SER A 21 38.67 61.16 -1.12
N ALA A 22 39.33 60.03 -0.85
CA ALA A 22 39.11 59.23 0.36
C ALA A 22 39.38 60.00 1.66
N LEU A 23 40.43 60.84 1.68
CA LEU A 23 40.79 61.64 2.84
C LEU A 23 39.79 62.78 3.05
N ASN A 24 39.33 63.45 1.96
CA ASN A 24 38.32 64.47 2.03
C ASN A 24 36.93 63.94 2.47
N GLU A 25 36.60 62.72 2.05
CA GLU A 25 35.40 62.00 2.55
C GLU A 25 35.49 61.72 4.06
N LYS A 26 36.67 61.70 4.62
CA LYS A 26 36.91 61.55 6.06
C LYS A 26 37.07 62.88 6.80
N GLY A 27 36.69 63.98 6.14
CA GLY A 27 36.64 65.33 6.76
C GLY A 27 37.97 66.06 6.75
N LEU A 28 38.99 65.56 6.06
CA LEU A 28 40.23 66.28 5.85
C LEU A 28 40.07 67.23 4.64
N THR A 29 40.68 68.36 4.68
CA THR A 29 40.70 69.33 3.54
C THR A 29 42.00 69.16 2.76
N ILE A 30 41.98 68.30 1.74
CA ILE A 30 43.13 68.02 0.87
C ILE A 30 42.84 68.60 -0.52
N THR A 31 43.78 69.40 -1.05
CA THR A 31 43.68 70.07 -2.35
C THR A 31 44.62 69.41 -3.37
N ASP A 32 44.51 69.81 -4.68
CA ASP A 32 45.44 69.32 -5.72
C ASP A 32 46.83 69.85 -5.56
N ALA A 33 46.99 71.01 -4.86
CA ALA A 33 48.29 71.57 -4.55
C ALA A 33 49.09 70.75 -3.47
N ASP A 34 48.38 69.93 -2.70
CA ASP A 34 48.98 69.17 -1.66
C ASP A 34 49.86 68.03 -2.21
N THR A 35 51.03 67.82 -1.61
CA THR A 35 51.96 66.73 -1.95
C THR A 35 51.56 65.43 -1.25
N PHE A 36 52.03 64.31 -1.72
CA PHE A 36 51.84 63.03 -0.99
C PHE A 36 52.43 63.08 0.44
N ARG A 37 53.49 63.89 0.65
CA ARG A 37 54.07 64.08 1.97
C ARG A 37 53.16 64.86 2.90
N SER A 38 52.51 65.91 2.37
CA SER A 38 51.53 66.67 3.15
C SER A 38 50.25 65.85 3.48
N TYR A 39 49.89 64.86 2.66
CA TYR A 39 48.83 63.90 2.99
C TYR A 39 49.16 63.12 4.27
N ALA A 40 50.41 62.67 4.39
CA ALA A 40 50.85 61.97 5.58
C ALA A 40 50.82 62.86 6.83
N ASP A 41 51.15 64.12 6.68
CA ASP A 41 51.12 65.09 7.78
C ASP A 41 49.63 65.44 8.14
N SER A 42 48.79 65.63 7.16
CA SER A 42 47.36 65.85 7.37
C SER A 42 46.72 64.65 8.10
N ILE A 43 47.05 63.42 7.73
CA ILE A 43 46.58 62.20 8.41
C ILE A 43 47.12 62.16 9.85
N ARG A 44 48.45 62.46 10.06
CA ARG A 44 49.08 62.41 11.37
C ARG A 44 48.50 63.47 12.33
N ASN A 45 48.15 64.62 11.81
CA ASN A 45 47.60 65.73 12.56
C ASN A 45 46.06 65.76 12.64
N ALA A 46 45.41 64.86 11.91
CA ALA A 46 43.98 64.67 12.00
C ALA A 46 43.57 64.08 13.33
N ASP A 47 42.72 64.78 14.02
CA ASP A 47 42.07 64.24 15.19
C ASP A 47 40.96 63.29 14.72
N PHE A 48 41.38 62.06 14.43
CA PHE A 48 40.41 60.99 14.19
C PHE A 48 39.83 60.63 15.56
N LYS A 49 38.70 61.27 15.85
CA LYS A 49 37.99 60.99 17.12
C LYS A 49 37.70 59.51 17.21
N SER A 50 38.47 58.80 18.05
CA SER A 50 38.30 57.39 18.32
C SER A 50 36.95 57.05 18.97
N ASP A 51 36.29 58.07 19.52
CA ASP A 51 35.02 57.96 20.23
C ASP A 51 33.79 57.87 19.29
N ASP A 52 33.92 58.13 17.99
CA ASP A 52 32.82 58.10 17.01
C ASP A 52 32.74 56.79 16.21
N VAL A 53 33.58 55.82 16.53
CA VAL A 53 33.61 54.52 15.85
C VAL A 53 33.13 53.44 16.76
N ARG A 54 32.20 52.60 16.26
CA ARG A 54 31.73 51.40 16.91
C ARG A 54 32.16 50.17 16.09
N TYR A 55 32.28 49.04 16.77
CA TYR A 55 32.70 47.80 16.13
C TYR A 55 31.52 46.80 16.09
N VAL A 56 31.19 46.35 14.87
CA VAL A 56 30.24 45.27 14.68
C VAL A 56 31.01 43.99 14.43
N THR A 57 30.93 43.05 15.37
CA THR A 57 31.55 41.74 15.27
C THR A 57 30.57 40.72 14.69
N PHE A 58 30.95 40.16 13.55
CA PHE A 58 30.15 39.13 12.86
C PHE A 58 30.63 37.76 13.27
N ARG A 59 29.71 36.91 13.74
CA ARG A 59 30.04 35.55 14.21
C ARG A 59 29.18 34.49 13.55
N ASN A 60 29.71 33.27 13.53
CA ASN A 60 28.93 32.05 13.26
C ASN A 60 29.11 31.13 14.47
N GLY A 61 28.11 31.12 15.35
CA GLY A 61 28.28 30.55 16.67
C GLY A 61 29.42 31.21 17.44
N THR A 62 30.36 30.41 17.92
CA THR A 62 31.56 30.90 18.65
C THR A 62 32.65 31.45 17.72
N ARG A 63 32.59 31.13 16.40
CA ARG A 63 33.60 31.56 15.45
C ARG A 63 33.41 33.00 15.01
N GLN A 64 34.41 33.87 15.23
CA GLN A 64 34.43 35.20 14.64
C GLN A 64 34.76 35.13 13.16
N LEU A 65 33.93 35.79 12.34
CA LEU A 65 34.06 35.85 10.88
C LEU A 65 34.73 37.15 10.44
N TYR A 66 34.29 38.28 11.00
CA TYR A 66 34.71 39.61 10.62
C TYR A 66 34.43 40.61 11.74
N VAL A 67 35.21 41.72 11.76
CA VAL A 67 34.92 42.90 12.58
C VAL A 67 34.89 44.12 11.67
N LYS A 68 33.80 44.83 11.68
CA LYS A 68 33.60 46.04 10.84
C LYS A 68 33.52 47.29 11.71
N PRO A 69 34.46 48.25 11.53
CA PRO A 69 34.26 49.58 12.13
C PRO A 69 33.13 50.35 11.41
N VAL A 70 32.32 51.06 12.17
CA VAL A 70 31.15 51.85 11.74
C VAL A 70 31.14 53.14 12.51
N ALA A 71 30.88 54.29 11.85
CA ALA A 71 30.67 55.54 12.55
C ALA A 71 29.45 55.46 13.45
N THR A 72 29.52 56.04 14.64
CA THR A 72 28.41 56.03 15.60
C THR A 72 27.13 56.63 14.99
N GLY A 73 26.04 55.85 14.99
CA GLY A 73 24.73 56.19 14.41
C GLY A 73 24.56 55.78 12.97
N ASP A 74 25.60 55.35 12.28
CA ASP A 74 25.52 54.83 10.92
C ASP A 74 25.03 53.38 10.85
N ASP A 75 24.54 52.99 9.68
CA ASP A 75 24.25 51.62 9.36
C ASP A 75 25.54 50.80 9.07
N CYS A 76 25.60 49.62 9.60
CA CYS A 76 26.66 48.70 9.22
C CYS A 76 26.29 47.98 7.90
N VAL A 77 27.25 47.95 6.98
CA VAL A 77 27.05 47.18 5.74
C VAL A 77 27.06 45.70 6.04
N ASP A 78 26.21 44.93 5.36
CA ASP A 78 26.29 43.47 5.40
C ASP A 78 27.58 42.98 4.76
N VAL A 79 28.45 42.45 5.59
CA VAL A 79 29.79 42.00 5.17
C VAL A 79 29.79 40.83 4.19
N LYS A 80 28.73 39.97 4.23
CA LYS A 80 28.51 38.92 3.26
C LYS A 80 28.02 39.47 1.93
N ALA A 81 27.03 40.36 1.96
CA ALA A 81 26.48 40.98 0.75
C ALA A 81 27.55 41.83 -0.01
N LYS A 82 28.50 42.42 0.70
CA LYS A 82 29.62 43.15 0.14
C LYS A 82 30.86 42.29 -0.21
N GLY A 83 30.78 40.97 0.01
CA GLY A 83 31.83 40.05 -0.35
C GLY A 83 33.04 40.04 0.58
N PHE A 84 32.97 40.68 1.77
CA PHE A 84 34.08 40.64 2.75
C PHE A 84 34.29 39.28 3.39
N ILE A 85 33.21 38.44 3.37
CA ILE A 85 33.26 37.06 3.83
C ILE A 85 32.46 36.17 2.85
N THR A 86 32.77 34.89 2.86
CA THR A 86 31.96 33.87 2.21
C THR A 86 30.66 33.66 2.97
N THR A 87 29.62 33.11 2.31
CA THR A 87 28.36 32.77 2.97
C THR A 87 28.60 31.86 4.17
N PRO A 88 28.19 32.26 5.39
CA PRO A 88 28.30 31.41 6.56
C PRO A 88 27.57 30.07 6.35
N THR A 89 28.09 28.99 6.85
CA THR A 89 27.50 27.66 6.74
C THR A 89 27.31 27.05 8.11
N LYS A 90 26.21 26.30 8.26
CA LYS A 90 25.95 25.47 9.42
C LYS A 90 25.82 24.03 8.96
N ALA A 91 26.48 23.09 9.66
CA ALA A 91 26.43 21.68 9.31
C ALA A 91 24.99 21.15 9.41
N SER A 92 24.56 20.41 8.40
CA SER A 92 23.29 19.72 8.43
C SER A 92 23.28 18.65 9.53
N THR A 93 22.12 18.45 10.16
CA THR A 93 21.87 17.35 11.07
C THR A 93 21.29 16.15 10.30
N VAL A 94 20.97 15.08 10.99
CA VAL A 94 20.31 13.91 10.36
C VAL A 94 18.92 14.24 9.85
N ASP A 95 18.26 15.23 10.47
CA ASP A 95 16.85 15.60 10.21
C ASP A 95 16.69 16.92 9.45
N LYS A 96 17.72 17.79 9.46
CA LYS A 96 17.61 19.17 8.94
C LYS A 96 18.80 19.59 8.08
N VAL A 97 18.49 20.43 7.09
CA VAL A 97 19.45 21.20 6.31
C VAL A 97 19.28 22.67 6.69
N PHE A 98 20.41 23.39 6.89
CA PHE A 98 20.40 24.80 7.27
C PHE A 98 20.84 25.70 6.12
N THR A 99 20.09 26.74 5.86
CA THR A 99 20.39 27.75 4.86
C THR A 99 20.58 29.09 5.53
N TYR A 100 21.72 29.76 5.25
CA TYR A 100 21.96 31.10 5.77
C TYR A 100 20.84 32.07 5.33
N SER A 101 20.26 32.78 6.29
CA SER A 101 19.12 33.68 6.08
C SER A 101 19.42 35.14 6.37
N GLY A 102 20.57 35.46 6.99
CA GLY A 102 20.92 36.82 7.38
C GLY A 102 21.67 36.89 8.71
N TRP A 103 21.58 38.03 9.38
CA TRP A 103 22.21 38.29 10.67
C TRP A 103 21.16 38.42 11.77
N ALA A 104 21.44 37.93 12.95
CA ALA A 104 20.59 38.00 14.14
C ALA A 104 21.33 38.68 15.30
N ALA A 105 20.58 39.21 16.26
CA ALA A 105 21.14 39.80 17.47
C ALA A 105 21.76 38.78 18.44
N THR A 106 21.27 37.52 18.40
CA THR A 106 21.73 36.44 19.28
C THR A 106 22.09 35.20 18.47
N ASP A 107 22.96 34.36 19.03
CA ASP A 107 23.26 33.06 18.42
C ASP A 107 21.99 32.18 18.39
N GLY A 108 21.69 31.60 17.23
CA GLY A 108 20.46 30.85 17.00
C GLY A 108 19.19 31.70 16.81
N GLY A 109 19.31 33.03 16.79
CA GLY A 109 18.20 33.97 16.55
C GLY A 109 17.74 33.96 15.08
N VAL A 110 16.58 34.57 14.86
CA VAL A 110 16.02 34.79 13.53
C VAL A 110 16.72 35.99 12.88
N ALA A 111 16.93 35.93 11.56
CA ALA A 111 17.47 37.03 10.78
C ALA A 111 16.61 38.28 10.94
N ASP A 112 17.28 39.40 11.23
CA ASP A 112 16.66 40.73 11.38
C ASP A 112 17.58 41.78 10.73
N GLU A 113 17.09 42.46 9.73
CA GLU A 113 17.85 43.51 9.03
C GLU A 113 18.13 44.72 9.95
N GLY A 114 17.33 44.90 10.99
CA GLY A 114 17.48 45.98 11.97
C GLY A 114 18.77 45.85 12.80
N VAL A 115 19.35 44.64 12.93
CA VAL A 115 20.57 44.43 13.72
C VAL A 115 21.80 45.18 13.20
N LEU A 116 21.76 45.60 11.91
CA LEU A 116 22.83 46.36 11.26
C LEU A 116 22.49 47.86 11.10
N LYS A 117 21.40 48.31 11.68
CA LYS A 117 20.95 49.71 11.57
C LYS A 117 21.38 50.54 12.78
N SER A 118 21.68 51.81 12.52
CA SER A 118 21.95 52.84 13.53
C SER A 118 22.85 52.37 14.66
N ILE A 119 24.08 52.02 14.37
CA ILE A 119 25.04 51.40 15.33
C ILE A 119 25.51 52.48 16.31
N THR A 120 25.03 52.46 17.54
CA THR A 120 25.37 53.43 18.61
C THR A 120 26.33 52.87 19.66
N GLU A 121 26.58 51.55 19.66
CA GLU A 121 27.46 50.84 20.58
C GLU A 121 28.18 49.68 19.89
N ASP A 122 29.24 49.16 20.49
CA ASP A 122 29.86 47.93 20.02
C ASP A 122 28.90 46.78 20.15
N LYS A 123 28.75 46.00 19.07
CA LYS A 123 27.74 44.92 19.03
C LYS A 123 28.27 43.67 18.33
N THR A 124 27.73 42.56 18.74
CA THR A 124 27.97 41.28 18.10
C THR A 124 26.69 40.83 17.39
N VAL A 125 26.85 40.40 16.13
CA VAL A 125 25.73 39.81 15.36
C VAL A 125 26.15 38.41 14.91
N TYR A 126 25.15 37.54 14.81
CA TYR A 126 25.34 36.14 14.55
C TYR A 126 24.68 35.72 13.23
N ALA A 127 25.33 34.82 12.51
CA ALA A 127 24.75 34.22 11.32
C ALA A 127 23.45 33.48 11.70
N ALA A 128 22.36 33.89 11.09
CA ALA A 128 21.06 33.25 11.23
C ALA A 128 20.80 32.25 10.12
N TYR A 129 20.03 31.22 10.42
CA TYR A 129 19.73 30.14 9.50
C TYR A 129 18.25 29.80 9.53
N THR A 130 17.67 29.58 8.35
CA THR A 130 16.42 28.83 8.22
C THR A 130 16.75 27.35 8.11
N ASP A 131 15.86 26.50 8.58
CA ASP A 131 15.99 25.06 8.43
C ASP A 131 14.88 24.48 7.55
N SER A 132 15.18 23.38 6.91
CA SER A 132 14.25 22.56 6.15
C SER A 132 14.51 21.09 6.41
N PRO A 133 13.50 20.22 6.25
CA PRO A 133 13.71 18.78 6.39
C PRO A 133 14.83 18.29 5.49
N ARG A 134 15.67 17.41 6.01
CA ARG A 134 16.64 16.69 5.19
C ARG A 134 15.94 15.58 4.44
N TYR A 135 16.24 15.44 3.16
CA TYR A 135 15.69 14.40 2.31
C TYR A 135 16.69 13.27 2.14
N TYR A 136 16.16 12.06 2.05
CA TYR A 136 16.92 10.84 1.84
C TYR A 136 16.41 10.09 0.62
N THR A 137 17.33 9.40 -0.03
CA THR A 137 17.01 8.58 -1.19
C THR A 137 16.45 7.24 -0.74
N ILE A 138 15.24 6.92 -1.20
CA ILE A 138 14.60 5.64 -1.01
C ILE A 138 14.56 4.93 -2.35
N THR A 139 15.07 3.70 -2.39
CA THR A 139 15.11 2.88 -3.61
C THR A 139 14.26 1.63 -3.41
N TYR A 140 13.39 1.38 -4.36
CA TYR A 140 12.50 0.22 -4.37
C TYR A 140 12.95 -0.74 -5.46
N TYR A 141 13.21 -1.97 -5.05
CA TYR A 141 13.64 -3.05 -5.93
C TYR A 141 12.51 -4.06 -6.15
N ASP A 142 12.54 -4.72 -7.28
CA ASP A 142 11.77 -5.95 -7.49
C ASP A 142 12.30 -7.07 -6.60
N SER A 143 11.61 -8.20 -6.55
CA SER A 143 11.95 -9.38 -5.76
C SER A 143 13.34 -9.98 -6.04
N ASP A 144 13.95 -9.63 -7.18
CA ASP A 144 15.32 -10.01 -7.52
C ASP A 144 16.39 -9.21 -6.76
N GLY A 145 15.98 -8.14 -6.05
CA GLY A 145 16.87 -7.26 -5.29
C GLY A 145 17.78 -6.36 -6.13
N THR A 146 17.63 -6.37 -7.45
CA THR A 146 18.51 -5.66 -8.40
C THR A 146 17.76 -4.75 -9.38
N THR A 147 16.58 -5.17 -9.83
CA THR A 147 15.73 -4.37 -10.72
C THR A 147 15.08 -3.23 -9.95
N VAL A 148 15.44 -1.98 -10.29
CA VAL A 148 14.86 -0.79 -9.65
C VAL A 148 13.45 -0.53 -10.18
N LEU A 149 12.47 -0.57 -9.29
CA LEU A 149 11.08 -0.22 -9.61
C LEU A 149 10.84 1.29 -9.50
N LYS A 150 11.43 1.92 -8.48
CA LYS A 150 11.31 3.37 -8.24
C LYS A 150 12.44 3.86 -7.35
N THR A 151 12.83 5.11 -7.57
CA THR A 151 13.66 5.87 -6.62
C THR A 151 12.95 7.19 -6.33
N GLU A 152 12.89 7.58 -5.07
CA GLU A 152 12.29 8.85 -4.66
C GLU A 152 13.08 9.49 -3.51
N SER A 153 12.86 10.80 -3.34
CA SER A 153 13.46 11.58 -2.27
C SER A 153 12.39 11.86 -1.21
N VAL A 154 12.60 11.36 0.00
CA VAL A 154 11.62 11.42 1.09
C VAL A 154 12.20 12.18 2.27
N ALA A 155 11.42 13.08 2.86
CA ALA A 155 11.84 13.88 4.01
C ALA A 155 12.06 12.99 5.25
N TYR A 156 13.04 13.34 6.06
CA TYR A 156 13.26 12.70 7.35
C TYR A 156 11.97 12.64 8.19
N GLY A 157 11.71 11.52 8.80
CA GLY A 157 10.52 11.26 9.62
C GLY A 157 9.24 10.93 8.84
N SER A 158 9.21 11.16 7.52
CA SER A 158 8.07 10.76 6.68
C SER A 158 8.12 9.29 6.34
N THR A 159 6.96 8.65 6.23
CA THR A 159 6.87 7.24 5.82
C THR A 159 6.68 7.18 4.30
N PRO A 160 7.55 6.47 3.57
CA PRO A 160 7.39 6.27 2.14
C PRO A 160 6.09 5.53 1.81
N ASN A 161 5.45 5.88 0.70
CA ASN A 161 4.19 5.27 0.27
C ASN A 161 4.24 4.99 -1.24
N TYR A 162 4.66 3.80 -1.60
CA TYR A 162 4.66 3.33 -2.98
C TYR A 162 4.13 1.89 -3.05
N THR A 163 3.20 1.65 -3.96
CA THR A 163 2.67 0.32 -4.27
C THR A 163 2.93 0.02 -5.74
N PRO A 164 3.86 -0.87 -6.05
CA PRO A 164 4.17 -1.26 -7.42
C PRO A 164 3.09 -2.19 -8.00
N LYS A 165 3.12 -2.35 -9.34
CA LYS A 165 2.31 -3.34 -10.05
C LYS A 165 3.22 -4.28 -10.83
N LYS A 166 2.82 -5.56 -10.88
CA LYS A 166 3.49 -6.59 -11.67
C LYS A 166 2.45 -7.51 -12.27
N ASP A 167 2.51 -7.72 -13.60
CA ASP A 167 1.55 -8.59 -14.28
C ASP A 167 1.57 -10.00 -13.67
N GLY A 168 0.38 -10.53 -13.42
CA GLY A 168 0.19 -11.85 -12.82
C GLY A 168 0.61 -11.97 -11.35
N HIS A 169 0.77 -10.84 -10.64
CA HIS A 169 1.15 -10.84 -9.22
C HIS A 169 0.45 -9.74 -8.43
N ASP A 170 0.02 -10.06 -7.22
CA ASP A 170 -0.38 -9.09 -6.22
C ASP A 170 0.83 -8.62 -5.40
N PHE A 171 0.81 -7.37 -5.02
CA PHE A 171 1.86 -6.84 -4.15
C PHE A 171 1.71 -7.38 -2.73
N GLY A 172 2.67 -8.17 -2.28
CA GLY A 172 2.69 -8.82 -0.96
C GLY A 172 3.29 -7.96 0.16
N GLY A 173 3.83 -6.78 -0.19
CA GLY A 173 4.48 -5.86 0.75
C GLY A 173 5.97 -5.65 0.46
N TRP A 174 6.59 -4.83 1.29
CA TRP A 174 8.02 -4.52 1.22
C TRP A 174 8.82 -5.32 2.25
N SER A 175 10.03 -5.74 1.87
CA SER A 175 11.02 -6.33 2.76
C SER A 175 12.30 -5.47 2.75
N PRO A 176 12.76 -4.93 3.91
CA PRO A 176 12.05 -4.88 5.19
C PRO A 176 10.75 -4.05 5.11
N SER A 177 9.89 -4.16 6.13
CA SER A 177 8.69 -3.34 6.23
C SER A 177 9.01 -1.85 6.23
N VAL A 178 8.19 -1.05 5.54
CA VAL A 178 8.37 0.40 5.43
C VAL A 178 8.24 1.06 6.80
N SER A 179 9.17 1.94 7.09
CA SER A 179 9.24 2.70 8.34
C SER A 179 9.52 4.18 8.07
N PRO A 180 9.33 5.08 9.05
CA PRO A 180 9.73 6.48 8.92
C PRO A 180 11.21 6.61 8.56
N VAL A 181 11.51 7.49 7.59
CA VAL A 181 12.84 7.68 7.03
C VAL A 181 13.78 8.31 8.05
N THR A 182 14.89 7.63 8.33
CA THR A 182 15.99 8.13 9.19
C THR A 182 17.33 8.22 8.45
N GLY A 183 17.35 7.75 7.19
CA GLY A 183 18.53 7.70 6.32
C GLY A 183 18.13 7.17 4.94
N ASN A 184 19.12 7.02 4.05
CA ASN A 184 18.89 6.30 2.81
C ASN A 184 18.48 4.86 3.11
N ALA A 185 17.46 4.37 2.41
CA ALA A 185 16.94 3.03 2.60
C ALA A 185 16.55 2.38 1.26
N SER A 186 16.52 1.07 1.29
CA SER A 186 16.03 0.28 0.16
C SER A 186 15.03 -0.77 0.63
N TYR A 187 14.04 -1.02 -0.20
CA TYR A 187 12.97 -1.97 0.04
C TYR A 187 12.86 -2.89 -1.17
N THR A 188 12.73 -4.19 -0.92
CA THR A 188 12.53 -5.21 -1.95
C THR A 188 11.08 -5.64 -1.95
N ALA A 189 10.43 -5.64 -3.11
CA ALA A 189 9.06 -6.08 -3.26
C ALA A 189 8.96 -7.58 -2.99
N THR A 190 7.94 -7.96 -2.24
CA THR A 190 7.46 -9.33 -2.22
C THR A 190 6.22 -9.43 -3.10
N TRP A 191 6.14 -10.47 -3.90
CA TRP A 191 5.03 -10.71 -4.80
C TRP A 191 4.32 -11.98 -4.41
N ILE A 192 3.01 -11.87 -4.31
CA ILE A 192 2.14 -13.04 -4.28
C ILE A 192 1.78 -13.28 -5.74
N LYS A 193 2.26 -14.38 -6.31
CA LYS A 193 1.85 -14.76 -7.68
C LYS A 193 0.32 -14.76 -7.70
N MET A 194 -0.28 -13.90 -8.50
CA MET A 194 -1.70 -14.03 -8.80
C MET A 194 -1.84 -15.42 -9.39
N ALA A 195 -2.54 -16.28 -8.66
CA ALA A 195 -2.63 -17.67 -9.01
C ALA A 195 -3.03 -17.74 -10.48
N ALA A 196 -2.43 -18.63 -11.21
CA ALA A 196 -2.82 -18.98 -12.58
C ALA A 196 -4.33 -19.30 -12.67
N PHE A 197 -4.97 -19.57 -11.51
CA PHE A 197 -6.41 -19.77 -11.36
C PHE A 197 -7.26 -18.64 -11.93
N GLY A 198 -6.86 -17.37 -11.77
CA GLY A 198 -7.63 -16.21 -12.28
C GLY A 198 -7.55 -16.01 -13.80
N THR A 199 -6.52 -16.52 -14.47
CA THR A 199 -6.20 -16.18 -15.87
C THR A 199 -5.91 -17.37 -16.77
N ALA A 200 -5.52 -18.53 -16.22
CA ALA A 200 -5.27 -19.74 -17.02
C ALA A 200 -6.57 -20.32 -17.61
N SER A 201 -6.46 -21.06 -18.70
CA SER A 201 -7.60 -21.85 -19.19
C SER A 201 -8.01 -22.91 -18.17
N TRP A 202 -9.27 -23.35 -18.18
CA TRP A 202 -9.71 -24.42 -17.29
C TRP A 202 -9.02 -25.75 -17.62
N SER A 203 -8.65 -25.97 -18.86
CA SER A 203 -7.85 -27.11 -19.29
C SER A 203 -6.45 -27.09 -18.67
N ASP A 204 -5.80 -25.92 -18.57
CA ASP A 204 -4.49 -25.79 -17.90
C ASP A 204 -4.61 -26.00 -16.39
N ILE A 205 -5.65 -25.44 -15.77
CA ILE A 205 -5.94 -25.64 -14.35
C ILE A 205 -6.15 -27.14 -14.08
N LYS A 206 -6.92 -27.83 -14.95
CA LYS A 206 -7.13 -29.26 -14.83
C LYS A 206 -5.81 -30.04 -14.96
N ALA A 207 -4.93 -29.67 -15.88
CA ALA A 207 -3.63 -30.33 -16.05
C ALA A 207 -2.77 -30.21 -14.77
N VAL A 208 -2.77 -29.05 -14.12
CA VAL A 208 -2.10 -28.85 -12.81
C VAL A 208 -2.73 -29.72 -11.71
N VAL A 209 -4.06 -29.84 -11.69
CA VAL A 209 -4.75 -30.72 -10.74
C VAL A 209 -4.41 -32.18 -10.99
N ASP A 210 -4.47 -32.61 -12.25
CA ASP A 210 -4.19 -34.00 -12.65
C ASP A 210 -2.71 -34.41 -12.42
N SER A 211 -1.76 -33.46 -12.50
CA SER A 211 -0.34 -33.71 -12.14
C SER A 211 -0.11 -33.81 -10.64
N GLY A 212 -1.08 -33.46 -9.81
CA GLY A 212 -0.95 -33.44 -8.34
C GLY A 212 -0.31 -32.17 -7.78
N GLU A 213 -0.04 -31.17 -8.60
CA GLU A 213 0.64 -29.92 -8.23
C GLU A 213 -0.31 -28.81 -7.76
N ALA A 214 -1.61 -29.08 -7.67
CA ALA A 214 -2.62 -28.10 -7.30
C ALA A 214 -2.31 -27.38 -5.97
N ALA A 215 -1.86 -28.11 -4.95
CA ALA A 215 -1.56 -27.57 -3.63
C ALA A 215 -0.31 -26.68 -3.58
N THR A 216 0.59 -26.81 -4.56
CA THR A 216 1.80 -25.96 -4.70
C THR A 216 1.59 -24.80 -5.66
N THR A 217 0.57 -24.89 -6.52
CA THR A 217 0.30 -23.90 -7.57
C THR A 217 -0.80 -22.92 -7.19
N PHE A 218 -1.84 -23.39 -6.50
CA PHE A 218 -3.01 -22.62 -6.13
C PHE A 218 -3.13 -22.40 -4.63
N ASN A 219 -3.82 -21.34 -4.23
CA ASN A 219 -4.08 -21.05 -2.83
C ASN A 219 -5.59 -21.07 -2.52
N ILE A 220 -5.93 -21.50 -1.29
CA ILE A 220 -7.29 -21.32 -0.78
C ILE A 220 -7.59 -19.83 -0.71
N GLY A 221 -8.71 -19.42 -1.33
CA GLY A 221 -9.08 -18.02 -1.45
C GLY A 221 -8.84 -17.42 -2.83
N ASP A 222 -8.08 -18.08 -3.71
CA ASP A 222 -7.93 -17.64 -5.11
C ASP A 222 -9.28 -17.61 -5.80
N ARG A 223 -9.50 -16.59 -6.62
CA ARG A 223 -10.81 -16.31 -7.23
C ARG A 223 -10.73 -16.19 -8.74
N ARG A 224 -11.82 -16.58 -9.38
CA ARG A 224 -12.04 -16.40 -10.81
C ARG A 224 -13.52 -16.11 -11.08
N THR A 225 -13.80 -15.18 -11.97
CA THR A 225 -15.15 -14.88 -12.42
C THR A 225 -15.43 -15.58 -13.74
N GLU A 226 -16.59 -16.23 -13.83
CA GLU A 226 -17.12 -16.91 -15.01
C GLU A 226 -18.47 -16.31 -15.38
N THR A 227 -18.72 -16.20 -16.68
CA THR A 227 -20.04 -15.84 -17.20
C THR A 227 -20.85 -17.10 -17.43
N LEU A 228 -21.92 -17.28 -16.70
CA LEU A 228 -22.91 -18.31 -16.97
C LEU A 228 -23.90 -17.80 -18.02
N THR A 229 -24.04 -18.54 -19.12
CA THR A 229 -24.97 -18.18 -20.21
C THR A 229 -26.05 -19.24 -20.31
N TYR A 230 -27.29 -18.88 -19.93
CA TYR A 230 -28.40 -19.78 -19.91
C TYR A 230 -29.04 -19.94 -21.27
N GLN A 231 -29.79 -21.05 -21.48
CA GLN A 231 -30.47 -21.35 -22.74
C GLN A 231 -31.53 -20.33 -23.12
N ASP A 232 -32.10 -19.59 -22.15
CA ASP A 232 -33.04 -18.51 -22.39
C ASP A 232 -32.36 -17.20 -22.87
N GLY A 233 -31.06 -17.23 -23.09
CA GLY A 233 -30.26 -16.08 -23.53
C GLY A 233 -29.86 -15.12 -22.40
N THR A 234 -30.28 -15.37 -21.16
CA THR A 234 -29.82 -14.58 -20.01
C THR A 234 -28.41 -15.00 -19.58
N SER A 235 -27.67 -14.10 -18.98
CA SER A 235 -26.37 -14.40 -18.41
C SER A 235 -26.17 -13.73 -17.06
N GLU A 236 -25.27 -14.30 -16.25
CA GLU A 236 -24.81 -13.72 -14.99
C GLU A 236 -23.35 -14.01 -14.75
N GLU A 237 -22.68 -13.08 -14.09
CA GLU A 237 -21.30 -13.22 -13.65
C GLU A 237 -21.26 -13.94 -12.30
N VAL A 238 -20.51 -15.05 -12.21
CA VAL A 238 -20.32 -15.80 -10.98
C VAL A 238 -18.84 -15.89 -10.65
N THR A 239 -18.46 -15.34 -9.51
CA THR A 239 -17.10 -15.48 -9.00
C THR A 239 -16.99 -16.76 -8.17
N PHE A 240 -16.14 -17.68 -8.61
CA PHE A 240 -15.76 -18.88 -7.87
C PHE A 240 -14.48 -18.64 -7.07
N GLU A 241 -14.41 -19.23 -5.90
CA GLU A 241 -13.27 -19.15 -5.00
C GLU A 241 -12.82 -20.57 -4.62
N ILE A 242 -11.51 -20.80 -4.60
CA ILE A 242 -10.94 -22.07 -4.09
C ILE A 242 -11.20 -22.15 -2.59
N VAL A 243 -11.95 -23.15 -2.18
CA VAL A 243 -12.32 -23.37 -0.76
C VAL A 243 -11.64 -24.58 -0.14
N ASP A 244 -11.12 -25.48 -0.97
CA ASP A 244 -10.31 -26.59 -0.54
C ASP A 244 -9.42 -27.13 -1.67
N LEU A 245 -8.30 -27.74 -1.26
CA LEU A 245 -7.37 -28.50 -2.10
C LEU A 245 -7.31 -29.92 -1.51
N ALA A 246 -8.46 -30.60 -1.52
CA ALA A 246 -8.60 -31.89 -0.85
C ALA A 246 -7.91 -33.01 -1.61
N LEU A 247 -7.20 -33.86 -0.89
CA LEU A 247 -6.82 -35.18 -1.39
C LEU A 247 -8.08 -36.01 -1.62
N ASN A 248 -8.11 -36.72 -2.75
CA ASN A 248 -9.27 -37.52 -3.14
C ASN A 248 -9.59 -38.57 -2.06
N VAL A 249 -10.84 -38.51 -1.57
CA VAL A 249 -11.40 -39.46 -0.60
C VAL A 249 -11.99 -40.70 -1.24
N ASN A 250 -11.74 -40.98 -2.52
CA ASN A 250 -12.24 -42.19 -3.15
C ASN A 250 -11.38 -43.42 -2.73
N ALA A 251 -12.01 -44.29 -1.96
CA ALA A 251 -11.44 -45.55 -1.53
C ALA A 251 -10.90 -46.35 -2.73
N GLY A 252 -9.61 -46.60 -2.77
CA GLY A 252 -9.00 -47.64 -3.57
C GLY A 252 -8.05 -47.24 -4.69
N THR A 253 -7.75 -45.94 -4.87
CA THR A 253 -6.77 -45.49 -5.87
C THR A 253 -5.81 -44.44 -5.29
N THR A 254 -4.70 -44.21 -5.96
CA THR A 254 -3.70 -43.20 -5.60
C THR A 254 -4.34 -41.86 -5.23
N PRO A 255 -3.98 -41.21 -4.10
CA PRO A 255 -4.52 -39.93 -3.72
C PRO A 255 -4.31 -38.90 -4.84
N VAL A 256 -5.37 -38.36 -5.37
CA VAL A 256 -5.30 -37.27 -6.36
C VAL A 256 -5.81 -36.02 -5.66
N THR A 257 -5.02 -34.96 -5.70
CA THR A 257 -5.45 -33.66 -5.23
C THR A 257 -6.60 -33.16 -6.11
N ARG A 258 -7.68 -32.71 -5.49
CA ARG A 258 -8.83 -32.09 -6.17
C ARG A 258 -8.91 -30.62 -5.78
N LEU A 259 -9.32 -29.81 -6.72
CA LEU A 259 -9.55 -28.39 -6.49
C LEU A 259 -11.05 -28.17 -6.34
N ILE A 260 -11.47 -27.74 -5.15
CA ILE A 260 -12.87 -27.49 -4.82
C ILE A 260 -13.11 -25.98 -4.87
N ILE A 261 -14.04 -25.58 -5.72
CA ILE A 261 -14.44 -24.17 -5.88
C ILE A 261 -15.89 -23.98 -5.50
N LEU A 262 -16.17 -22.85 -4.87
CA LEU A 262 -17.50 -22.47 -4.40
C LEU A 262 -17.81 -21.05 -4.86
N ALA A 263 -19.02 -20.83 -5.38
CA ALA A 263 -19.46 -19.48 -5.71
C ALA A 263 -19.39 -18.56 -4.48
N THR A 264 -18.87 -17.35 -4.64
CA THR A 264 -18.76 -16.36 -3.54
C THR A 264 -20.10 -15.72 -3.19
N HIS A 265 -21.02 -15.74 -4.13
CA HIS A 265 -22.39 -15.26 -3.98
C HIS A 265 -23.39 -16.30 -4.53
N VAL A 266 -24.66 -16.12 -4.21
CA VAL A 266 -25.71 -16.99 -4.74
C VAL A 266 -26.10 -16.59 -6.17
N LEU A 267 -26.56 -17.55 -6.97
CA LEU A 267 -27.10 -17.29 -8.30
C LEU A 267 -28.32 -16.36 -8.23
N SER A 268 -28.59 -15.65 -9.31
CA SER A 268 -29.65 -14.65 -9.39
C SER A 268 -31.05 -15.23 -9.25
N LYS A 269 -31.25 -16.48 -9.70
CA LYS A 269 -32.56 -17.16 -9.66
C LYS A 269 -32.62 -18.14 -8.49
N PRO A 270 -33.59 -18.01 -7.56
CA PRO A 270 -33.83 -19.01 -6.55
C PRO A 270 -34.54 -20.23 -7.18
N TYR A 271 -34.44 -21.37 -6.51
CA TYR A 271 -35.06 -22.61 -6.96
C TYR A 271 -35.63 -23.42 -5.79
N LYS A 272 -36.63 -24.24 -6.06
CA LYS A 272 -37.25 -25.12 -5.07
C LYS A 272 -36.45 -26.42 -4.93
N PHE A 273 -36.36 -26.96 -3.72
CA PHE A 273 -35.71 -28.23 -3.50
C PHE A 273 -36.52 -29.39 -4.13
N ALA A 274 -37.84 -29.41 -3.94
CA ALA A 274 -38.78 -30.40 -4.47
C ALA A 274 -40.07 -29.79 -4.95
N ASN A 275 -40.79 -30.47 -5.84
CA ASN A 275 -42.01 -29.97 -6.45
C ASN A 275 -43.23 -30.08 -5.52
N ASN A 276 -43.30 -31.12 -4.64
CA ASN A 276 -44.42 -31.37 -3.74
C ASN A 276 -43.96 -32.06 -2.44
N LYS A 277 -44.93 -32.18 -1.48
CA LYS A 277 -44.71 -32.72 -0.14
C LYS A 277 -44.69 -34.27 -0.05
N THR A 278 -45.13 -34.95 -1.11
CA THR A 278 -45.44 -36.38 -1.06
C THR A 278 -44.42 -37.28 -1.74
N ASP A 279 -43.46 -36.69 -2.42
CA ASP A 279 -42.43 -37.42 -3.15
C ASP A 279 -41.30 -37.85 -2.22
N ASN A 280 -41.36 -39.08 -1.72
CA ASN A 280 -40.39 -39.61 -0.75
C ASN A 280 -38.96 -39.66 -1.29
N ASN A 281 -38.77 -39.69 -2.61
CA ASN A 281 -37.42 -39.69 -3.24
C ASN A 281 -36.91 -38.28 -3.47
N SER A 282 -37.76 -37.25 -3.45
CA SER A 282 -37.37 -35.86 -3.68
C SER A 282 -36.86 -35.13 -2.45
N GLN A 283 -36.76 -35.81 -1.30
CA GLN A 283 -36.26 -35.23 -0.06
C GLN A 283 -34.72 -35.28 0.05
N ILE A 284 -34.07 -36.14 -0.72
CA ILE A 284 -32.62 -36.24 -0.83
C ILE A 284 -32.20 -35.48 -2.07
N PHE A 285 -31.01 -34.89 -2.00
CA PHE A 285 -30.47 -34.06 -3.09
C PHE A 285 -30.38 -34.82 -4.42
N MET A 286 -29.92 -36.04 -4.42
CA MET A 286 -29.91 -36.91 -5.57
C MET A 286 -31.32 -37.33 -5.92
N TYR A 287 -31.83 -37.08 -7.08
CA TYR A 287 -33.18 -37.26 -7.58
C TYR A 287 -34.14 -36.09 -7.27
N SER A 288 -33.63 -34.99 -6.68
CA SER A 288 -34.48 -33.82 -6.45
C SER A 288 -34.53 -32.92 -7.71
N PRO A 289 -35.59 -32.14 -7.87
CA PRO A 289 -35.66 -31.13 -8.93
C PRO A 289 -34.50 -30.14 -8.94
N ILE A 290 -33.94 -29.80 -7.78
CA ILE A 290 -32.78 -28.91 -7.70
C ILE A 290 -31.51 -29.57 -8.24
N GLU A 291 -31.29 -30.87 -8.03
CA GLU A 291 -30.19 -31.61 -8.62
C GLU A 291 -30.29 -31.64 -10.14
N THR A 292 -31.46 -31.91 -10.68
CA THR A 292 -31.72 -31.86 -12.12
C THR A 292 -31.46 -30.45 -12.66
N TYR A 293 -31.98 -29.40 -12.00
CA TYR A 293 -31.72 -28.02 -12.40
C TYR A 293 -30.23 -27.67 -12.42
N LEU A 294 -29.50 -28.10 -11.43
CA LEU A 294 -28.04 -27.86 -11.35
C LEU A 294 -27.30 -28.55 -12.50
N ASN A 295 -27.61 -29.79 -12.82
CA ASN A 295 -26.87 -30.59 -13.79
C ASN A 295 -27.39 -30.50 -15.23
N ASP A 296 -28.60 -30.02 -15.43
CA ASP A 296 -29.11 -29.68 -16.77
C ASP A 296 -28.98 -28.18 -17.08
N THR A 297 -29.51 -27.30 -16.21
CA THR A 297 -29.57 -25.87 -16.51
C THR A 297 -28.27 -25.16 -16.16
N VAL A 298 -27.80 -25.28 -14.93
CA VAL A 298 -26.59 -24.56 -14.48
C VAL A 298 -25.35 -25.12 -15.13
N TYR A 299 -25.22 -26.46 -15.22
CA TYR A 299 -24.08 -27.10 -15.89
C TYR A 299 -23.96 -26.67 -17.35
N ASN A 300 -25.08 -26.64 -18.09
CA ASN A 300 -25.04 -26.22 -19.51
C ASN A 300 -24.86 -24.70 -19.68
N ALA A 301 -25.05 -23.90 -18.64
CA ALA A 301 -24.74 -22.47 -18.64
C ALA A 301 -23.25 -22.17 -18.43
N LEU A 302 -22.47 -23.14 -17.91
CA LEU A 302 -21.01 -23.02 -17.77
C LEU A 302 -20.34 -23.04 -19.17
N SER A 303 -19.19 -22.39 -19.28
CA SER A 303 -18.35 -22.45 -20.48
C SER A 303 -17.95 -23.91 -20.82
N GLU A 304 -17.73 -24.20 -22.10
CA GLU A 304 -17.31 -25.53 -22.54
C GLU A 304 -15.98 -25.94 -21.90
N ASP A 305 -15.02 -24.99 -21.80
CA ASP A 305 -13.72 -25.21 -21.17
C ASP A 305 -13.88 -25.59 -19.68
N LEU A 306 -14.74 -24.87 -18.93
CA LEU A 306 -15.02 -25.22 -17.55
C LEU A 306 -15.68 -26.58 -17.43
N ARG A 307 -16.69 -26.88 -18.24
CA ARG A 307 -17.36 -28.20 -18.23
C ARG A 307 -16.38 -29.33 -18.49
N GLY A 308 -15.41 -29.13 -19.40
CA GLY A 308 -14.36 -30.11 -19.71
C GLY A 308 -13.39 -30.35 -18.56
N ALA A 309 -13.23 -29.38 -17.67
CA ALA A 309 -12.38 -29.48 -16.49
C ALA A 309 -13.05 -30.16 -15.30
N LEU A 310 -14.39 -30.17 -15.23
CA LEU A 310 -15.12 -30.68 -14.08
C LEU A 310 -14.99 -32.19 -13.92
N VAL A 311 -14.86 -32.59 -12.66
CA VAL A 311 -14.85 -33.99 -12.27
C VAL A 311 -16.28 -34.42 -11.94
N LYS A 312 -16.66 -35.57 -12.48
CA LYS A 312 -17.89 -36.25 -12.09
C LYS A 312 -17.83 -36.66 -10.62
N LEU A 313 -18.74 -36.13 -9.82
CA LEU A 313 -18.80 -36.42 -8.40
C LEU A 313 -19.56 -37.71 -8.14
N PRO A 314 -18.96 -38.66 -7.38
CA PRO A 314 -19.76 -39.67 -6.70
C PRO A 314 -20.57 -38.92 -5.62
N TYR A 315 -21.84 -39.16 -5.55
CA TYR A 315 -22.68 -38.62 -4.48
C TYR A 315 -22.24 -39.16 -3.11
N LEU A 316 -21.75 -38.28 -2.25
CA LEU A 316 -21.44 -38.57 -0.86
C LEU A 316 -22.58 -38.09 0.03
N ALA A 317 -23.70 -38.78 0.09
CA ALA A 317 -24.63 -38.63 1.19
C ALA A 317 -24.14 -39.54 2.32
N SER A 318 -24.02 -38.99 3.52
CA SER A 318 -23.87 -39.65 4.80
C SER A 318 -23.75 -41.22 4.71
N ASN A 319 -22.54 -41.72 4.47
CA ASN A 319 -22.17 -43.15 4.50
C ASN A 319 -22.79 -44.08 3.44
N VAL A 320 -23.51 -43.58 2.43
CA VAL A 320 -24.07 -44.44 1.37
C VAL A 320 -23.64 -43.90 0.00
N THR A 321 -22.88 -44.74 -0.73
CA THR A 321 -22.51 -44.45 -2.13
C THR A 321 -23.69 -44.86 -3.03
N TYR A 322 -24.46 -43.91 -3.51
CA TYR A 322 -25.46 -44.20 -4.51
C TYR A 322 -24.89 -44.06 -5.93
N GLY A 323 -24.80 -45.16 -6.63
CA GLY A 323 -24.12 -45.29 -7.91
C GLY A 323 -24.93 -44.84 -9.13
N LYS A 324 -25.60 -43.72 -9.09
CA LYS A 324 -26.28 -43.18 -10.31
C LYS A 324 -26.19 -41.67 -10.35
N GLY A 325 -25.78 -41.15 -11.47
CA GLY A 325 -25.88 -39.77 -11.85
C GLY A 325 -24.58 -39.17 -12.28
N ASN A 326 -24.60 -38.37 -13.34
CA ASN A 326 -23.51 -37.52 -13.76
C ASN A 326 -23.69 -36.18 -13.02
N ILE A 327 -23.25 -36.11 -11.74
CA ILE A 327 -23.30 -34.87 -10.95
C ILE A 327 -21.98 -34.16 -11.14
N TYR A 328 -22.02 -33.00 -11.80
CA TYR A 328 -20.88 -32.12 -11.98
C TYR A 328 -21.01 -30.83 -11.18
N VAL A 329 -22.25 -30.35 -10.99
CA VAL A 329 -22.59 -29.17 -10.20
C VAL A 329 -23.36 -29.62 -8.97
N THR A 330 -22.87 -29.29 -7.80
CA THR A 330 -23.53 -29.63 -6.54
C THR A 330 -23.69 -28.40 -5.65
N LEU A 331 -24.20 -28.61 -4.45
CA LEU A 331 -24.30 -27.61 -3.40
C LEU A 331 -23.33 -28.00 -2.26
N PRO A 332 -22.83 -27.06 -1.47
CA PRO A 332 -22.12 -27.42 -0.25
C PRO A 332 -23.06 -28.17 0.71
N SER A 333 -22.53 -29.11 1.46
CA SER A 333 -23.25 -29.80 2.52
C SER A 333 -23.13 -29.07 3.87
N GLY A 334 -23.94 -29.43 4.85
CA GLY A 334 -23.76 -28.98 6.22
C GLY A 334 -22.39 -29.37 6.78
N TYR A 335 -21.90 -30.57 6.46
CA TYR A 335 -20.54 -30.96 6.83
C TYR A 335 -19.46 -30.10 6.17
N ASN A 336 -19.64 -29.71 4.91
CA ASN A 336 -18.68 -28.87 4.22
C ASN A 336 -18.51 -27.49 4.87
N LEU A 337 -19.59 -26.90 5.35
CA LEU A 337 -19.58 -25.55 5.92
C LEU A 337 -19.45 -25.56 7.43
N PHE A 338 -20.22 -26.39 8.13
CA PHE A 338 -20.37 -26.34 9.59
C PHE A 338 -19.67 -27.50 10.32
N GLY A 339 -19.23 -28.54 9.61
CA GLY A 339 -18.73 -29.76 10.21
C GLY A 339 -19.84 -30.67 10.76
N THR A 340 -21.11 -30.38 10.46
CA THR A 340 -22.27 -31.16 10.88
C THR A 340 -23.45 -30.91 9.94
N ASN A 341 -24.35 -31.88 9.83
CA ASN A 341 -25.67 -31.70 9.21
C ASN A 341 -26.79 -31.45 10.24
N ASN A 342 -26.46 -31.52 11.54
CA ASN A 342 -27.43 -31.28 12.61
C ASN A 342 -27.50 -29.79 12.94
N PRO A 343 -28.61 -29.08 12.67
CA PRO A 343 -28.77 -27.67 12.99
C PRO A 343 -28.77 -27.37 14.50
N ASN A 344 -29.00 -28.41 15.33
CA ASN A 344 -29.01 -28.31 16.78
C ASN A 344 -27.72 -28.86 17.42
N ALA A 345 -26.68 -29.16 16.62
CA ALA A 345 -25.43 -29.70 17.17
C ALA A 345 -24.79 -28.73 18.16
N LEU A 346 -24.39 -29.24 19.30
CA LEU A 346 -23.58 -28.47 20.26
C LEU A 346 -22.18 -28.23 19.69
N LYS A 347 -21.55 -27.14 20.10
CA LYS A 347 -20.19 -26.77 19.65
C LYS A 347 -19.18 -27.90 19.90
N SER A 348 -19.35 -28.70 20.94
CA SER A 348 -18.56 -29.88 21.27
C SER A 348 -18.78 -31.09 20.33
N GLU A 349 -19.87 -31.12 19.57
CA GLU A 349 -20.20 -32.15 18.59
C GLU A 349 -19.73 -31.82 17.19
N ILE A 350 -19.26 -30.59 16.97
CA ILE A 350 -18.71 -30.11 15.70
C ILE A 350 -17.23 -30.48 15.67
N SER A 351 -16.90 -31.53 14.94
CA SER A 351 -15.53 -31.96 14.77
C SER A 351 -14.87 -31.31 13.57
N ASP A 352 -13.69 -30.70 13.79
CA ASP A 352 -12.84 -30.23 12.69
C ASP A 352 -12.21 -31.41 11.89
N SER A 353 -12.36 -32.64 12.38
CA SER A 353 -12.02 -33.89 11.65
C SER A 353 -13.11 -34.37 10.70
N ALA A 354 -14.33 -33.79 10.77
CA ALA A 354 -15.34 -33.95 9.72
C ALA A 354 -14.84 -33.43 8.38
N PRO A 355 -15.39 -33.86 7.23
CA PRO A 355 -14.98 -33.39 5.91
C PRO A 355 -15.43 -31.92 5.65
N ARG A 356 -14.99 -31.05 6.55
CA ARG A 356 -15.22 -29.62 6.48
C ARG A 356 -14.19 -29.01 5.54
N LEU A 357 -14.66 -28.20 4.60
CA LEU A 357 -13.79 -27.52 3.66
C LEU A 357 -12.80 -26.61 4.42
N THR A 358 -11.56 -26.67 4.03
CA THR A 358 -10.44 -26.03 4.75
C THR A 358 -10.67 -24.56 5.01
N LYS A 359 -11.23 -23.82 4.04
CA LYS A 359 -11.60 -22.41 4.19
C LYS A 359 -12.56 -22.14 5.36
N PHE A 360 -13.43 -23.09 5.69
CA PHE A 360 -14.49 -22.87 6.67
C PHE A 360 -14.18 -23.46 8.06
N LYS A 361 -13.03 -24.06 8.23
CA LYS A 361 -12.60 -24.51 9.58
C LYS A 361 -12.57 -23.32 10.54
N GLY A 362 -13.24 -23.48 11.69
CA GLY A 362 -13.39 -22.39 12.68
C GLY A 362 -14.45 -21.33 12.38
N VAL A 363 -15.03 -21.30 11.18
CA VAL A 363 -16.07 -20.33 10.81
C VAL A 363 -17.44 -20.78 11.36
N GLN A 364 -18.17 -19.88 12.04
CA GLN A 364 -19.43 -20.18 12.72
C GLN A 364 -20.66 -19.67 11.96
N SER A 365 -20.48 -18.76 10.99
CA SER A 365 -21.58 -18.17 10.23
C SER A 365 -21.20 -18.13 8.75
N HIS A 366 -22.13 -18.59 7.90
CA HIS A 366 -21.92 -18.73 6.45
C HIS A 366 -22.92 -17.88 5.66
N VAL A 367 -23.05 -16.60 6.05
CA VAL A 367 -23.85 -15.64 5.27
C VAL A 367 -23.38 -15.61 3.83
N CYS A 368 -24.30 -15.81 2.90
CA CYS A 368 -24.04 -15.62 1.49
C CYS A 368 -24.97 -14.52 0.95
N LYS A 369 -24.44 -13.68 0.11
CA LYS A 369 -25.15 -12.53 -0.47
C LYS A 369 -25.39 -12.77 -1.94
N ASP A 370 -26.40 -12.08 -2.49
CA ASP A 370 -26.52 -11.94 -3.94
C ASP A 370 -25.54 -10.87 -4.48
N VAL A 371 -25.53 -10.67 -5.78
CA VAL A 371 -24.65 -9.68 -6.46
C VAL A 371 -24.91 -8.25 -6.00
N ASN A 372 -26.07 -7.95 -5.42
CA ASN A 372 -26.44 -6.64 -4.89
C ASN A 372 -26.09 -6.47 -3.40
N GLY A 373 -25.44 -7.46 -2.82
CA GLY A 373 -24.99 -7.43 -1.42
C GLY A 373 -26.07 -7.80 -0.39
N THR A 374 -27.25 -8.27 -0.82
CA THR A 374 -28.35 -8.70 0.06
C THR A 374 -28.14 -10.13 0.53
N ALA A 375 -28.18 -10.37 1.85
CA ALA A 375 -28.09 -11.72 2.41
C ALA A 375 -29.27 -12.58 2.00
N ARG A 376 -28.99 -13.79 1.54
CA ARG A 376 -30.00 -14.72 1.02
C ARG A 376 -29.95 -16.07 1.71
N GLU A 377 -31.12 -16.70 1.86
CA GLU A 377 -31.18 -18.12 2.22
C GLU A 377 -30.75 -18.97 1.03
N TYR A 378 -29.97 -20.02 1.27
CA TYR A 378 -29.56 -20.93 0.20
C TYR A 378 -29.59 -22.40 0.61
N TRP A 379 -29.91 -23.26 -0.34
CA TRP A 379 -30.00 -24.69 -0.15
C TRP A 379 -28.61 -25.33 0.04
N LEU A 380 -28.61 -26.43 0.80
CA LEU A 380 -27.48 -27.34 0.92
C LEU A 380 -27.82 -28.71 0.30
N SER A 381 -26.79 -29.47 -0.08
CA SER A 381 -26.94 -30.83 -0.63
C SER A 381 -27.23 -31.87 0.45
N SER A 382 -27.04 -31.54 1.71
CA SER A 382 -27.23 -32.47 2.82
C SER A 382 -28.66 -32.45 3.36
N THR A 383 -29.02 -33.56 3.99
CA THR A 383 -30.25 -33.72 4.73
C THR A 383 -29.97 -33.99 6.20
N TYR A 384 -30.93 -33.76 7.04
CA TYR A 384 -30.91 -34.12 8.45
C TYR A 384 -32.03 -35.11 8.74
N TYR A 385 -31.66 -36.26 9.33
CA TYR A 385 -32.63 -37.29 9.74
C TYR A 385 -33.23 -36.95 11.10
N TYR A 386 -34.55 -36.82 11.15
CA TYR A 386 -35.25 -36.57 12.41
C TYR A 386 -35.75 -37.85 12.99
N SER A 387 -35.21 -38.29 14.14
CA SER A 387 -35.52 -39.56 14.81
C SER A 387 -36.93 -39.60 15.48
N GLY A 388 -37.63 -38.48 15.50
CA GLY A 388 -38.91 -38.33 16.20
C GLY A 388 -40.09 -38.33 15.27
N SER A 389 -40.74 -39.43 15.01
CA SER A 389 -42.07 -39.69 14.52
C SER A 389 -42.31 -40.17 13.08
N SER A 390 -41.35 -40.07 12.15
CA SER A 390 -41.62 -40.59 10.79
C SER A 390 -40.36 -41.09 10.04
N GLY A 391 -39.18 -41.08 10.62
CA GLY A 391 -37.98 -41.52 9.92
C GLY A 391 -37.64 -40.74 8.64
N ALA A 392 -38.03 -39.49 8.57
CA ALA A 392 -37.91 -38.67 7.35
C ALA A 392 -36.63 -37.84 7.38
N GLU A 393 -35.95 -37.79 6.22
CA GLU A 393 -34.85 -36.90 5.98
C GLU A 393 -35.36 -35.57 5.45
N TYR A 394 -34.83 -34.49 5.96
CA TYR A 394 -35.17 -33.12 5.54
C TYR A 394 -33.97 -32.38 5.02
N PRO A 395 -34.07 -31.68 3.87
CA PRO A 395 -32.97 -30.93 3.33
C PRO A 395 -32.56 -29.74 4.22
N ASN A 396 -31.29 -29.52 4.29
CA ASN A 396 -30.70 -28.40 5.02
C ASN A 396 -30.58 -27.14 4.14
N TYR A 397 -30.60 -26.01 4.78
CA TYR A 397 -30.32 -24.71 4.16
C TYR A 397 -29.57 -23.79 5.13
N VAL A 398 -29.02 -22.70 4.62
CA VAL A 398 -28.42 -21.65 5.43
C VAL A 398 -29.38 -20.45 5.41
N ASP A 399 -29.69 -19.90 6.58
CA ASP A 399 -30.55 -18.72 6.70
C ASP A 399 -29.78 -17.42 6.41
N THR A 400 -30.48 -16.29 6.38
CA THR A 400 -29.89 -14.97 6.13
C THR A 400 -28.89 -14.52 7.19
N ASN A 401 -28.88 -15.14 8.37
CA ASN A 401 -27.91 -14.92 9.45
C ASN A 401 -26.70 -15.87 9.36
N GLY A 402 -26.65 -16.70 8.32
CA GLY A 402 -25.57 -17.68 8.11
C GLY A 402 -25.67 -18.91 9.00
N LYS A 403 -26.83 -19.24 9.54
CA LYS A 403 -27.06 -20.39 10.43
C LYS A 403 -27.58 -21.59 9.65
N LEU A 404 -27.11 -22.78 10.04
CA LEU A 404 -27.63 -24.06 9.53
C LEU A 404 -29.09 -24.24 10.00
N LYS A 405 -29.96 -24.59 9.09
CA LYS A 405 -31.38 -24.86 9.30
C LYS A 405 -31.80 -26.11 8.52
N THR A 406 -32.95 -26.66 8.91
CA THR A 406 -33.56 -27.79 8.23
C THR A 406 -34.96 -27.38 7.74
N ALA A 407 -35.28 -27.68 6.48
CA ALA A 407 -36.58 -27.38 5.89
C ALA A 407 -37.56 -28.54 6.11
N HIS A 408 -38.61 -28.32 6.90
CA HIS A 408 -39.70 -29.29 7.04
C HIS A 408 -40.40 -29.56 5.69
N LYS A 409 -41.05 -30.73 5.55
CA LYS A 409 -41.77 -31.16 4.32
C LYS A 409 -42.63 -30.10 3.68
N SER A 410 -43.32 -29.27 4.49
CA SER A 410 -44.18 -28.18 4.00
C SER A 410 -43.45 -27.08 3.26
N TYR A 411 -42.10 -26.99 3.43
CA TYR A 411 -41.28 -25.92 2.85
C TYR A 411 -40.38 -26.39 1.71
N LEU A 412 -40.52 -27.63 1.23
CA LEU A 412 -39.69 -28.16 0.14
C LEU A 412 -39.89 -27.41 -1.18
N ALA A 413 -41.12 -26.90 -1.41
CA ALA A 413 -41.46 -26.07 -2.56
C ALA A 413 -41.13 -24.59 -2.37
N THR A 414 -40.61 -24.19 -1.21
CA THR A 414 -40.13 -22.82 -0.99
C THR A 414 -38.86 -22.61 -1.81
N GLU A 415 -38.86 -21.54 -2.60
CA GLU A 415 -37.67 -21.16 -3.37
C GLU A 415 -36.63 -20.55 -2.45
N ARG A 416 -35.43 -21.09 -2.54
CA ARG A 416 -34.22 -20.51 -1.95
C ARG A 416 -33.14 -20.42 -2.99
N TYR A 417 -32.17 -19.58 -2.74
CA TYR A 417 -31.06 -19.36 -3.67
C TYR A 417 -30.11 -20.55 -3.74
N ILE A 418 -29.27 -20.54 -4.76
CA ILE A 418 -28.33 -21.60 -5.08
C ILE A 418 -26.91 -21.03 -4.95
N ARG A 419 -26.05 -21.78 -4.29
CA ARG A 419 -24.62 -21.49 -4.19
C ARG A 419 -23.85 -22.65 -4.77
N PRO A 420 -23.48 -22.63 -6.06
CA PRO A 420 -22.86 -23.77 -6.73
C PRO A 420 -21.49 -24.11 -6.17
N LEU A 421 -21.23 -25.40 -6.01
CA LEU A 421 -19.94 -26.00 -5.70
C LEU A 421 -19.53 -26.88 -6.87
N LEU A 422 -18.30 -26.72 -7.33
CA LEU A 422 -17.69 -27.44 -8.43
C LEU A 422 -16.40 -28.12 -7.97
N VAL A 423 -16.01 -29.19 -8.64
CA VAL A 423 -14.74 -29.91 -8.38
C VAL A 423 -14.02 -30.14 -9.69
N ILE A 424 -12.74 -29.81 -9.68
CA ILE A 424 -11.83 -29.99 -10.81
C ILE A 424 -10.78 -31.02 -10.46
#